data_589b8e67aa755ec509813a5f014d3b3f
#
_entry.id   589b8e67aa755ec509813a5f014d3b3f
#
_cell.length_a   1.000
_cell.length_b   1.000
_cell.length_c   1.000
_cell.angle_alpha   90.00
_cell.angle_beta   90.00
_cell.angle_gamma   90.00
#
_symmetry.space_group_name_H-M   'P 1'
#
loop_
_entity.id
_entity.type
_entity.pdbx_description
1 polymer ?
#
loop_
_entity_poly.entity_id
_entity_poly.type
_entity_poly.pdbx_seq_one_letter_code
_entity_poly.pdbx_strand_id
1 'polypeptide(L)'
;MNTLVTSGIQGPNPQLANLMLRLSHSTLPDANAGFAQLAADPAHAPVFTAPEQAVIQANRAKQSLFAAAIYPDEGTLSLDYPVVRLVRSGDDPSLTAALDDFEQQLRAPAAQAYLADAGFRDPTGASVPGVGAAQGVVAAPIRQLTKPTPSQGVDTLRLWDAITQDVNSLMVIDVSGSMAEPGGNGQTKIQLAAASAATSIGFYPDTSNLGMWVFSSNLTPTTGYRELVPIAQMSSTTGNKTHRQALTDAAHSLPSLVNGNTALYASTLAAVNTVRHNYDPSKVNTVVLMTDGQNVDPGGPTLNQLLAGLNNPQAKLLPVPVYTIGLG
;
A
#
# COMPACT_ATOMS: atom_id res chain seq x y z
N MET A 1 0.06 14.94 -13.64
CA MET A 1 -0.04 13.52 -13.22
C MET A 1 -0.86 12.67 -14.19
N ASN A 2 -0.92 13.04 -15.47
CA ASN A 2 -1.71 12.33 -16.50
C ASN A 2 -0.87 11.35 -17.35
N THR A 3 0.32 10.95 -16.89
CA THR A 3 1.26 10.24 -17.78
C THR A 3 1.45 8.76 -17.43
N LEU A 4 0.78 8.24 -16.43
CA LEU A 4 0.95 6.85 -15.99
C LEU A 4 0.06 5.83 -16.73
N VAL A 5 -0.95 6.28 -17.48
CA VAL A 5 -1.90 5.39 -18.15
C VAL A 5 -1.59 5.21 -19.65
N THR A 6 -0.80 6.08 -20.26
CA THR A 6 -0.53 6.05 -21.71
C THR A 6 0.87 5.59 -22.11
N SER A 7 1.77 5.29 -21.15
CA SER A 7 3.18 5.02 -21.45
C SER A 7 3.58 3.54 -21.40
N GLY A 8 2.66 2.60 -21.48
CA GLY A 8 3.02 1.16 -21.53
C GLY A 8 3.82 0.65 -20.31
N ILE A 9 3.79 1.38 -19.21
CA ILE A 9 4.34 0.91 -17.93
C ILE A 9 3.44 -0.22 -17.47
N GLN A 10 3.94 -1.44 -17.56
CA GLN A 10 3.31 -2.56 -16.87
C GLN A 10 3.19 -2.14 -15.40
N GLY A 11 1.97 -2.10 -14.89
CA GLY A 11 1.72 -1.83 -13.47
C GLY A 11 2.53 -2.80 -12.60
N PRO A 12 2.68 -2.53 -11.30
CA PRO A 12 3.39 -3.44 -10.41
C PRO A 12 2.80 -4.83 -10.53
N ASN A 13 3.66 -5.85 -10.53
CA ASN A 13 3.21 -7.23 -10.56
C ASN A 13 2.07 -7.41 -9.53
N PRO A 14 0.86 -7.86 -9.92
CA PRO A 14 -0.27 -7.96 -9.01
C PRO A 14 0.01 -8.82 -7.78
N GLN A 15 0.88 -9.82 -7.91
CA GLN A 15 1.32 -10.66 -6.80
C GLN A 15 2.16 -9.87 -5.80
N LEU A 16 3.07 -9.00 -6.27
CA LEU A 16 3.87 -8.13 -5.43
C LEU A 16 2.98 -7.09 -4.71
N ALA A 17 2.06 -6.45 -5.43
CA ALA A 17 1.12 -5.50 -4.85
C ALA A 17 0.26 -6.15 -3.75
N ASN A 18 -0.25 -7.36 -3.99
CA ASN A 18 -1.02 -8.12 -3.01
C ASN A 18 -0.18 -8.50 -1.78
N LEU A 19 1.08 -8.91 -1.99
CA LEU A 19 2.00 -9.19 -0.89
C LEU A 19 2.26 -7.93 -0.05
N MET A 20 2.55 -6.80 -0.70
CA MET A 20 2.80 -5.52 -0.01
C MET A 20 1.58 -5.08 0.82
N LEU A 21 0.37 -5.19 0.28
CA LEU A 21 -0.86 -4.90 1.00
C LEU A 21 -1.06 -5.82 2.22
N ARG A 22 -0.83 -7.12 2.07
CA ARG A 22 -0.90 -8.06 3.21
C ARG A 22 0.13 -7.72 4.28
N LEU A 23 1.35 -7.38 3.89
CA LEU A 23 2.40 -6.99 4.82
C LEU A 23 2.05 -5.68 5.53
N SER A 24 1.44 -4.70 4.85
CA SER A 24 1.05 -3.42 5.48
C SER A 24 0.00 -3.59 6.58
N HIS A 25 -0.88 -4.59 6.45
CA HIS A 25 -1.87 -4.93 7.49
C HIS A 25 -1.28 -5.66 8.71
N SER A 26 -0.04 -6.11 8.62
CA SER A 26 0.65 -6.91 9.65
C SER A 26 1.94 -6.26 10.11
N THR A 27 2.07 -4.93 9.98
CA THR A 27 3.25 -4.19 10.40
C THR A 27 3.35 -4.11 11.93
N LEU A 28 4.56 -4.28 12.43
CA LEU A 28 4.91 -3.98 13.82
C LEU A 28 5.73 -2.69 13.84
N PRO A 29 5.67 -1.91 14.95
CA PRO A 29 6.46 -0.69 15.07
C PRO A 29 7.98 -0.95 14.93
N ASP A 30 8.45 -2.04 15.52
CA ASP A 30 9.84 -2.49 15.48
C ASP A 30 9.96 -3.98 15.86
N ALA A 31 11.18 -4.52 15.80
CA ALA A 31 11.44 -5.89 16.19
C ALA A 31 11.17 -6.15 17.69
N ASN A 32 11.31 -5.14 18.56
CA ASN A 32 11.06 -5.32 20.00
C ASN A 32 9.58 -5.60 20.27
N ALA A 33 8.68 -4.97 19.50
CA ALA A 33 7.25 -5.28 19.57
C ALA A 33 6.97 -6.75 19.20
N GLY A 34 7.67 -7.29 18.18
CA GLY A 34 7.60 -8.71 17.82
C GLY A 34 8.09 -9.64 18.93
N PHE A 35 9.23 -9.33 19.53
CA PHE A 35 9.72 -10.10 20.69
C PHE A 35 8.82 -9.98 21.91
N ALA A 36 8.17 -8.84 22.14
CA ALA A 36 7.20 -8.68 23.21
C ALA A 36 5.95 -9.54 22.99
N GLN A 37 5.42 -9.61 21.76
CA GLN A 37 4.31 -10.50 21.42
C GLN A 37 4.70 -11.97 21.57
N LEU A 38 5.88 -12.35 21.12
CA LEU A 38 6.41 -13.72 21.30
C LEU A 38 6.54 -14.09 22.79
N ALA A 39 6.92 -13.14 23.65
CA ALA A 39 7.02 -13.36 25.08
C ALA A 39 5.64 -13.48 25.75
N ALA A 40 4.63 -12.75 25.27
CA ALA A 40 3.29 -12.74 25.84
C ALA A 40 2.49 -14.00 25.46
N ASP A 41 2.58 -14.45 24.21
CA ASP A 41 1.88 -15.63 23.69
C ASP A 41 2.71 -16.35 22.62
N PRO A 42 3.61 -17.25 23.02
CA PRO A 42 4.47 -17.99 22.09
C PRO A 42 3.71 -18.87 21.08
N ALA A 43 2.49 -19.31 21.45
CA ALA A 43 1.71 -20.22 20.60
C ALA A 43 1.05 -19.50 19.40
N HIS A 44 0.81 -18.21 19.52
CA HIS A 44 0.14 -17.40 18.48
C HIS A 44 0.98 -16.21 18.02
N ALA A 45 2.27 -16.18 18.38
CA ALA A 45 3.15 -15.10 17.97
C ALA A 45 3.34 -15.09 16.44
N PRO A 46 3.30 -13.92 15.80
CA PRO A 46 3.54 -13.82 14.38
C PRO A 46 5.02 -14.10 14.04
N VAL A 47 5.27 -14.56 12.82
CA VAL A 47 6.60 -14.48 12.23
C VAL A 47 6.85 -13.02 11.84
N PHE A 48 7.96 -12.44 12.28
CA PHE A 48 8.31 -11.06 12.01
C PHE A 48 9.77 -10.92 11.56
N THR A 49 10.08 -9.83 10.87
CA THR A 49 11.44 -9.54 10.44
C THR A 49 12.22 -8.88 11.56
N ALA A 50 13.46 -9.38 11.79
CA ALA A 50 14.37 -8.82 12.77
C ALA A 50 15.82 -8.95 12.28
N PRO A 51 16.73 -8.08 12.71
CA PRO A 51 18.16 -8.32 12.55
C PRO A 51 18.57 -9.59 13.33
N GLU A 52 19.45 -10.39 12.76
CA GLU A 52 19.98 -11.59 13.42
C GLU A 52 20.57 -11.28 14.81
N GLN A 53 21.28 -10.16 14.90
CA GLN A 53 21.81 -9.64 16.14
C GLN A 53 20.73 -9.44 17.22
N ALA A 54 19.54 -8.98 16.86
CA ALA A 54 18.44 -8.80 17.81
C ALA A 54 17.90 -10.13 18.34
N VAL A 55 17.88 -11.19 17.51
CA VAL A 55 17.52 -12.55 17.95
C VAL A 55 18.52 -13.06 18.98
N ILE A 56 19.84 -12.90 18.72
CA ILE A 56 20.90 -13.28 19.64
C ILE A 56 20.76 -12.55 20.99
N GLN A 57 20.53 -11.23 20.95
CA GLN A 57 20.35 -10.41 22.16
C GLN A 57 19.10 -10.82 22.95
N ALA A 58 17.97 -11.09 22.28
CA ALA A 58 16.74 -11.54 22.92
C ALA A 58 16.96 -12.88 23.65
N ASN A 59 17.65 -13.83 23.03
CA ASN A 59 17.96 -15.13 23.64
C ASN A 59 18.94 -14.99 24.82
N ARG A 60 19.96 -14.15 24.70
CA ARG A 60 20.89 -13.84 25.81
C ARG A 60 20.17 -13.21 27.00
N ALA A 61 19.28 -12.26 26.76
CA ALA A 61 18.51 -11.61 27.81
C ALA A 61 17.57 -12.58 28.54
N LYS A 62 17.03 -13.56 27.85
CA LYS A 62 16.15 -14.60 28.43
C LYS A 62 16.94 -15.79 29.01
N GLN A 63 18.24 -15.88 28.76
CA GLN A 63 19.09 -17.02 29.13
C GLN A 63 18.56 -18.39 28.65
N SER A 64 17.83 -18.37 27.52
CA SER A 64 17.19 -19.54 26.92
C SER A 64 17.00 -19.35 25.41
N LEU A 65 16.76 -20.45 24.71
CA LEU A 65 16.34 -20.38 23.30
C LEU A 65 14.87 -19.93 23.26
N PHE A 66 14.69 -18.61 23.23
CA PHE A 66 13.40 -17.92 23.22
C PHE A 66 12.88 -17.66 21.80
N ALA A 67 13.78 -17.31 20.89
CA ALA A 67 13.48 -17.05 19.49
C ALA A 67 14.47 -17.75 18.58
N ALA A 68 14.03 -18.16 17.38
CA ALA A 68 14.89 -18.74 16.36
C ALA A 68 14.75 -17.95 15.06
N ALA A 69 15.89 -17.64 14.42
CA ALA A 69 15.93 -17.00 13.12
C ALA A 69 15.62 -18.01 12.01
N ILE A 70 14.72 -17.65 11.11
CA ILE A 70 14.40 -18.39 9.89
C ILE A 70 15.06 -17.67 8.71
N TYR A 71 15.82 -18.41 7.91
CA TYR A 71 16.50 -17.87 6.74
C TYR A 71 15.83 -18.45 5.49
N PRO A 72 15.32 -17.59 4.57
CA PRO A 72 14.79 -18.07 3.29
C PRO A 72 15.88 -18.78 2.46
N ASP A 73 15.53 -19.85 1.77
CA ASP A 73 16.46 -20.61 0.91
C ASP A 73 17.01 -19.74 -0.24
N GLU A 74 16.23 -18.75 -0.68
CA GLU A 74 16.63 -17.78 -1.68
C GLU A 74 17.76 -16.86 -1.21
N GLY A 75 17.90 -16.68 0.08
CA GLY A 75 18.87 -15.82 0.73
C GLY A 75 18.23 -14.66 1.51
N THR A 76 19.07 -13.84 2.09
CA THR A 76 18.66 -12.64 2.85
C THR A 76 19.45 -11.40 2.45
N LEU A 77 18.96 -10.23 2.81
CA LEU A 77 19.70 -8.98 2.70
C LEU A 77 20.45 -8.72 4.00
N SER A 78 21.74 -8.38 3.89
CA SER A 78 22.49 -7.85 5.04
C SER A 78 22.16 -6.39 5.26
N LEU A 79 21.94 -6.00 6.51
CA LEU A 79 21.94 -4.61 6.91
C LEU A 79 23.36 -4.05 6.77
N ASP A 80 23.47 -2.93 6.09
CA ASP A 80 24.74 -2.22 5.89
C ASP A 80 24.83 -1.08 6.90
N TYR A 81 25.91 -1.03 7.64
CA TYR A 81 26.19 0.02 8.64
C TYR A 81 27.36 0.86 8.15
N PRO A 82 27.14 1.80 7.19
CA PRO A 82 28.22 2.57 6.61
C PRO A 82 28.75 3.59 7.59
N VAL A 83 30.08 3.73 7.62
CA VAL A 83 30.74 4.89 8.24
C VAL A 83 30.73 6.03 7.23
N VAL A 84 30.07 7.13 7.56
CA VAL A 84 29.95 8.30 6.69
C VAL A 84 30.80 9.43 7.25
N ARG A 85 31.78 9.87 6.48
CA ARG A 85 32.56 11.07 6.80
C ARG A 85 31.79 12.31 6.35
N LEU A 86 31.57 13.24 7.27
CA LEU A 86 31.00 14.55 6.95
C LEU A 86 32.18 15.51 6.69
N VAL A 87 32.69 15.51 5.46
CA VAL A 87 33.77 16.40 5.02
C VAL A 87 33.15 17.72 4.57
N ARG A 88 33.67 18.84 5.15
CA ARG A 88 33.36 20.21 4.71
C ARG A 88 34.51 20.74 3.88
N SER A 89 34.23 21.56 2.88
CA SER A 89 35.27 22.26 2.12
C SER A 89 36.08 23.16 3.06
N GLY A 90 37.41 22.90 3.17
CA GLY A 90 38.29 23.62 4.09
C GLY A 90 38.54 22.96 5.43
N ASP A 91 38.14 21.70 5.61
CA ASP A 91 38.47 20.94 6.83
C ASP A 91 39.98 20.81 7.01
N ASP A 92 40.39 20.90 8.29
CA ASP A 92 41.79 20.79 8.71
C ASP A 92 42.37 19.41 8.35
N PRO A 93 43.56 19.33 7.74
CA PRO A 93 44.26 18.06 7.48
C PRO A 93 44.42 17.16 8.72
N SER A 94 44.52 17.75 9.92
CA SER A 94 44.58 17.01 11.18
C SER A 94 43.29 16.26 11.49
N LEU A 95 42.14 16.83 11.12
CA LEU A 95 40.84 16.18 11.24
C LEU A 95 40.73 14.97 10.28
N THR A 96 41.22 15.12 9.06
CA THR A 96 41.25 14.02 8.08
C THR A 96 42.10 12.87 8.60
N ALA A 97 43.29 13.13 9.14
CA ALA A 97 44.16 12.11 9.73
C ALA A 97 43.49 11.41 10.93
N ALA A 98 42.81 12.15 11.79
CA ALA A 98 42.08 11.59 12.92
C ALA A 98 40.90 10.69 12.47
N LEU A 99 40.19 11.05 11.39
CA LEU A 99 39.14 10.22 10.80
C LEU A 99 39.71 8.94 10.17
N ASP A 100 40.87 9.01 9.52
CA ASP A 100 41.55 7.85 8.97
C ASP A 100 41.96 6.88 10.09
N ASP A 101 42.55 7.39 11.17
CA ASP A 101 42.88 6.60 12.34
C ASP A 101 41.63 5.94 12.97
N PHE A 102 40.56 6.70 13.12
CA PHE A 102 39.31 6.18 13.67
C PHE A 102 38.74 5.03 12.79
N GLU A 103 38.69 5.18 11.47
CA GLU A 103 38.26 4.10 10.58
C GLU A 103 39.19 2.89 10.67
N GLN A 104 40.48 3.09 10.78
CA GLN A 104 41.43 2.02 10.95
C GLN A 104 41.17 1.26 12.26
N GLN A 105 40.90 1.97 13.37
CA GLN A 105 40.54 1.36 14.64
C GLN A 105 39.24 0.57 14.58
N LEU A 106 38.23 1.06 13.89
CA LEU A 106 36.97 0.30 13.67
C LEU A 106 37.19 -1.03 12.94
N ARG A 107 38.21 -1.09 12.07
CA ARG A 107 38.59 -2.31 11.32
C ARG A 107 39.59 -3.18 12.06
N ALA A 108 40.15 -2.71 13.18
CA ALA A 108 41.12 -3.44 13.97
C ALA A 108 40.50 -4.73 14.60
N PRO A 109 41.29 -5.80 14.80
CA PRO A 109 40.78 -7.06 15.37
C PRO A 109 40.03 -6.90 16.68
N ALA A 110 40.47 -5.95 17.55
CA ALA A 110 39.79 -5.68 18.80
C ALA A 110 38.36 -5.15 18.62
N ALA A 111 38.17 -4.19 17.71
CA ALA A 111 36.83 -3.66 17.41
C ALA A 111 35.96 -4.73 16.74
N GLN A 112 36.51 -5.53 15.84
CA GLN A 112 35.80 -6.65 15.22
C GLN A 112 35.38 -7.70 16.26
N ALA A 113 36.20 -7.95 17.29
CA ALA A 113 35.84 -8.83 18.40
C ALA A 113 34.65 -8.29 19.21
N TYR A 114 34.58 -6.98 19.46
CA TYR A 114 33.41 -6.35 20.11
C TYR A 114 32.12 -6.49 19.27
N LEU A 115 32.21 -6.28 17.96
CA LEU A 115 31.07 -6.44 17.06
C LEU A 115 30.60 -7.92 17.05
N ALA A 116 31.54 -8.82 17.01
CA ALA A 116 31.31 -10.26 17.10
C ALA A 116 30.60 -10.65 18.40
N ASP A 117 31.10 -10.14 19.53
CA ASP A 117 30.49 -10.39 20.84
C ASP A 117 29.10 -9.74 20.95
N ALA A 118 28.85 -8.62 20.29
CA ALA A 118 27.55 -8.01 20.16
C ALA A 118 26.58 -8.81 19.26
N GLY A 119 27.04 -9.83 18.54
CA GLY A 119 26.21 -10.72 17.71
C GLY A 119 26.18 -10.35 16.22
N PHE A 120 27.10 -9.51 15.76
CA PHE A 120 27.24 -9.19 14.34
C PHE A 120 28.11 -10.23 13.62
N ARG A 121 27.77 -10.54 12.38
CA ARG A 121 28.66 -11.31 11.49
C ARG A 121 29.81 -10.43 11.00
N ASP A 122 30.88 -11.04 10.57
CA ASP A 122 31.97 -10.31 9.92
C ASP A 122 31.55 -9.76 8.54
N PRO A 123 32.36 -8.87 7.93
CA PRO A 123 32.03 -8.31 6.61
C PRO A 123 31.91 -9.34 5.47
N THR A 124 32.38 -10.58 5.68
CA THR A 124 32.23 -11.68 4.70
C THR A 124 30.93 -12.47 4.91
N GLY A 125 30.17 -12.17 5.97
CA GLY A 125 28.97 -12.89 6.36
C GLY A 125 29.24 -14.17 7.15
N ALA A 126 30.49 -14.43 7.53
CA ALA A 126 30.81 -15.57 8.38
C ALA A 126 30.34 -15.31 9.82
N SER A 127 29.83 -16.35 10.47
CA SER A 127 29.48 -16.28 11.89
C SER A 127 30.74 -16.25 12.75
N VAL A 128 30.64 -15.58 13.87
CA VAL A 128 31.73 -15.60 14.86
C VAL A 128 31.76 -16.88 15.66
N PRO A 129 32.93 -17.28 16.16
CA PRO A 129 33.05 -18.45 17.02
C PRO A 129 32.09 -18.38 18.22
N GLY A 130 31.38 -19.46 18.48
CA GLY A 130 30.44 -19.57 19.61
C GLY A 130 29.01 -19.05 19.32
N VAL A 131 28.75 -18.52 18.12
CA VAL A 131 27.41 -18.13 17.68
C VAL A 131 26.81 -19.20 16.76
N GLY A 132 25.62 -19.66 17.07
CA GLY A 132 24.96 -20.75 16.33
C GLY A 132 23.60 -21.14 16.91
N ALA A 133 23.24 -22.39 16.79
CA ALA A 133 21.92 -22.90 17.17
C ALA A 133 21.54 -22.61 18.64
N ALA A 134 22.49 -22.61 19.57
CA ALA A 134 22.24 -22.24 20.95
C ALA A 134 21.81 -20.79 21.15
N GLN A 135 22.14 -19.92 20.22
CA GLN A 135 21.71 -18.51 20.18
C GLN A 135 20.51 -18.28 19.23
N GLY A 136 19.92 -19.35 18.68
CA GLY A 136 18.77 -19.28 17.78
C GLY A 136 19.11 -18.85 16.35
N VAL A 137 20.37 -18.99 15.93
CA VAL A 137 20.85 -18.58 14.60
C VAL A 137 21.66 -19.67 13.92
N VAL A 138 21.88 -19.57 12.62
CA VAL A 138 22.68 -20.52 11.84
C VAL A 138 24.16 -20.12 11.87
N ALA A 139 25.04 -21.04 12.23
CA ALA A 139 26.50 -20.81 12.22
C ALA A 139 27.09 -20.78 10.80
N ALA A 140 26.47 -21.47 9.83
CA ALA A 140 26.94 -21.49 8.45
C ALA A 140 26.81 -20.11 7.77
N PRO A 141 27.62 -19.82 6.73
CA PRO A 141 27.42 -18.64 5.91
C PRO A 141 26.02 -18.64 5.32
N ILE A 142 25.36 -17.47 5.37
CA ILE A 142 24.01 -17.28 4.83
C ILE A 142 24.13 -16.73 3.41
N ARG A 143 23.36 -17.31 2.48
CA ARG A 143 23.28 -16.79 1.12
C ARG A 143 22.83 -15.34 1.13
N GLN A 144 23.63 -14.46 0.54
CA GLN A 144 23.30 -13.05 0.43
C GLN A 144 22.58 -12.78 -0.90
N LEU A 145 21.48 -12.03 -0.82
CA LEU A 145 20.81 -11.46 -1.98
C LEU A 145 21.61 -10.25 -2.48
N THR A 146 21.52 -9.99 -3.79
CA THR A 146 22.10 -8.78 -4.37
C THR A 146 21.42 -7.55 -3.77
N LYS A 147 22.20 -6.62 -3.26
CA LYS A 147 21.66 -5.34 -2.74
C LYS A 147 20.95 -4.59 -3.86
N PRO A 148 19.74 -4.06 -3.60
CA PRO A 148 19.08 -3.19 -4.56
C PRO A 148 19.91 -1.92 -4.79
N THR A 149 19.86 -1.40 -6.01
CA THR A 149 20.43 -0.07 -6.30
C THR A 149 19.64 1.00 -5.52
N PRO A 150 20.24 2.17 -5.25
CA PRO A 150 19.52 3.27 -4.60
C PRO A 150 18.21 3.65 -5.31
N SER A 151 18.19 3.64 -6.66
CA SER A 151 16.98 3.90 -7.45
C SER A 151 15.91 2.84 -7.21
N GLN A 152 16.27 1.55 -7.23
CA GLN A 152 15.33 0.46 -6.92
C GLN A 152 14.76 0.56 -5.52
N GLY A 153 15.58 0.96 -4.54
CA GLY A 153 15.11 1.22 -3.17
C GLY A 153 14.08 2.34 -3.12
N VAL A 154 14.37 3.47 -3.75
CA VAL A 154 13.43 4.62 -3.82
C VAL A 154 12.14 4.23 -4.54
N ASP A 155 12.22 3.50 -5.65
CA ASP A 155 11.03 3.08 -6.41
C ASP A 155 10.18 2.08 -5.62
N THR A 156 10.82 1.18 -4.85
CA THR A 156 10.11 0.26 -3.94
C THR A 156 9.38 1.00 -2.83
N LEU A 157 10.01 2.00 -2.21
CA LEU A 157 9.37 2.84 -1.18
C LEU A 157 8.21 3.64 -1.76
N ARG A 158 8.38 4.24 -2.95
CA ARG A 158 7.29 4.94 -3.63
C ARG A 158 6.10 4.03 -3.94
N LEU A 159 6.40 2.80 -4.38
CA LEU A 159 5.37 1.81 -4.63
C LEU A 159 4.66 1.40 -3.33
N TRP A 160 5.43 1.19 -2.25
CA TRP A 160 4.89 0.92 -0.93
C TRP A 160 3.93 2.03 -0.48
N ASP A 161 4.39 3.29 -0.50
CA ASP A 161 3.57 4.44 -0.11
C ASP A 161 2.30 4.54 -0.95
N ALA A 162 2.41 4.33 -2.28
CA ALA A 162 1.25 4.40 -3.18
C ALA A 162 0.21 3.30 -2.92
N ILE A 163 0.65 2.10 -2.51
CA ILE A 163 -0.24 0.95 -2.27
C ILE A 163 -0.82 0.97 -0.85
N THR A 164 -0.05 1.45 0.13
CA THR A 164 -0.44 1.38 1.55
C THR A 164 -1.07 2.66 2.08
N GLN A 165 -1.14 3.71 1.26
CA GLN A 165 -1.73 4.97 1.66
C GLN A 165 -3.25 4.84 1.85
N ASP A 166 -3.73 5.36 2.96
CA ASP A 166 -5.16 5.46 3.22
C ASP A 166 -5.86 6.37 2.21
N VAL A 167 -7.03 5.97 1.79
CA VAL A 167 -7.85 6.74 0.85
C VAL A 167 -9.18 7.16 1.48
N ASN A 168 -9.71 8.28 0.98
CA ASN A 168 -11.08 8.71 1.17
C ASN A 168 -11.72 8.78 -0.23
N SER A 169 -12.38 7.70 -0.65
CA SER A 169 -12.73 7.47 -2.04
C SER A 169 -14.21 7.19 -2.23
N LEU A 170 -14.72 7.58 -3.39
CA LEU A 170 -16.05 7.21 -3.86
C LEU A 170 -15.95 6.44 -5.18
N MET A 171 -16.39 5.19 -5.18
CA MET A 171 -16.58 4.39 -6.38
C MET A 171 -17.92 4.80 -7.02
N VAL A 172 -17.90 5.13 -8.31
CA VAL A 172 -19.08 5.56 -9.08
C VAL A 172 -19.19 4.67 -10.31
N ILE A 173 -20.17 3.78 -10.32
CA ILE A 173 -20.25 2.68 -11.28
C ILE A 173 -21.43 2.88 -12.19
N ASP A 174 -21.15 2.85 -13.50
CA ASP A 174 -22.15 2.90 -14.55
C ASP A 174 -23.05 1.67 -14.51
N VAL A 175 -24.36 1.89 -14.49
CA VAL A 175 -25.38 0.86 -14.61
C VAL A 175 -26.33 1.16 -15.77
N SER A 176 -25.88 1.92 -16.78
CA SER A 176 -26.65 2.14 -18.01
C SER A 176 -26.86 0.86 -18.81
N GLY A 177 -27.81 0.90 -19.76
CA GLY A 177 -28.19 -0.29 -20.52
C GLY A 177 -27.04 -0.95 -21.29
N SER A 178 -26.06 -0.19 -21.79
CA SER A 178 -24.88 -0.69 -22.49
C SER A 178 -23.98 -1.58 -21.60
N MET A 179 -24.03 -1.42 -20.30
CA MET A 179 -23.30 -2.26 -19.35
C MET A 179 -23.77 -3.72 -19.31
N ALA A 180 -24.96 -4.01 -19.87
CA ALA A 180 -25.43 -5.39 -20.09
C ALA A 180 -24.80 -6.08 -21.31
N GLU A 181 -24.07 -5.33 -22.17
CA GLU A 181 -23.42 -5.88 -23.35
C GLU A 181 -22.25 -6.80 -22.97
N PRO A 182 -21.84 -7.70 -23.89
CA PRO A 182 -20.68 -8.56 -23.65
C PRO A 182 -19.40 -7.75 -23.37
N GLY A 183 -18.74 -8.06 -22.28
CA GLY A 183 -17.46 -7.46 -21.89
C GLY A 183 -16.25 -8.37 -22.10
N GLY A 184 -16.47 -9.58 -22.60
CA GLY A 184 -15.44 -10.60 -22.79
C GLY A 184 -15.54 -11.77 -21.81
N ASN A 185 -14.87 -12.88 -22.13
CA ASN A 185 -14.83 -14.10 -21.30
C ASN A 185 -16.21 -14.65 -20.90
N GLY A 186 -17.25 -14.42 -21.71
CA GLY A 186 -18.63 -14.86 -21.43
C GLY A 186 -19.36 -14.05 -20.36
N GLN A 187 -18.79 -12.92 -19.92
CA GLN A 187 -19.37 -12.01 -18.94
C GLN A 187 -19.83 -10.71 -19.60
N THR A 188 -20.84 -10.06 -19.00
CA THR A 188 -21.22 -8.71 -19.37
C THR A 188 -20.27 -7.68 -18.74
N LYS A 189 -20.23 -6.46 -19.28
CA LYS A 189 -19.42 -5.34 -18.75
C LYS A 189 -19.72 -5.09 -17.26
N ILE A 190 -21.01 -5.11 -16.87
CA ILE A 190 -21.38 -4.90 -15.46
C ILE A 190 -20.93 -6.06 -14.56
N GLN A 191 -20.90 -7.29 -15.05
CA GLN A 191 -20.38 -8.42 -14.28
C GLN A 191 -18.86 -8.27 -14.05
N LEU A 192 -18.13 -7.80 -15.06
CA LEU A 192 -16.70 -7.48 -14.93
C LEU A 192 -16.47 -6.33 -13.96
N ALA A 193 -17.26 -5.25 -14.05
CA ALA A 193 -17.20 -4.13 -13.11
C ALA A 193 -17.47 -4.59 -11.68
N ALA A 194 -18.51 -5.40 -11.47
CA ALA A 194 -18.87 -5.93 -10.15
C ALA A 194 -17.77 -6.80 -9.55
N ALA A 195 -17.20 -7.71 -10.34
CA ALA A 195 -16.09 -8.56 -9.90
C ALA A 195 -14.83 -7.74 -9.57
N SER A 196 -14.51 -6.74 -10.40
CA SER A 196 -13.37 -5.84 -10.19
C SER A 196 -13.56 -4.98 -8.94
N ALA A 197 -14.76 -4.41 -8.73
CA ALA A 197 -15.10 -3.66 -7.53
C ALA A 197 -15.00 -4.54 -6.28
N ALA A 198 -15.61 -5.71 -6.26
CA ALA A 198 -15.55 -6.63 -5.13
C ALA A 198 -14.11 -7.06 -4.79
N THR A 199 -13.29 -7.32 -5.81
CA THR A 199 -11.87 -7.65 -5.62
C THR A 199 -11.10 -6.46 -5.04
N SER A 200 -11.28 -5.26 -5.59
CA SER A 200 -10.57 -4.06 -5.16
C SER A 200 -10.93 -3.65 -3.73
N ILE A 201 -12.18 -3.82 -3.30
CA ILE A 201 -12.64 -3.58 -1.92
C ILE A 201 -11.80 -4.37 -0.91
N GLY A 202 -11.35 -5.58 -1.28
CA GLY A 202 -10.49 -6.42 -0.44
C GLY A 202 -9.09 -5.83 -0.18
N PHE A 203 -8.62 -4.93 -1.04
CA PHE A 203 -7.27 -4.34 -0.94
C PHE A 203 -7.21 -3.04 -0.15
N TYR A 204 -8.32 -2.37 0.11
CA TYR A 204 -8.30 -1.14 0.89
C TYR A 204 -7.97 -1.41 2.37
N PRO A 205 -7.08 -0.62 2.99
CA PRO A 205 -6.85 -0.68 4.42
C PRO A 205 -8.13 -0.49 5.24
N ASP A 206 -8.19 -1.06 6.43
CA ASP A 206 -9.33 -0.91 7.35
C ASP A 206 -9.53 0.54 7.82
N THR A 207 -8.49 1.35 7.76
CA THR A 207 -8.46 2.78 8.07
C THR A 207 -8.93 3.67 6.93
N SER A 208 -8.98 3.16 5.70
CA SER A 208 -9.50 3.88 4.53
C SER A 208 -11.00 4.10 4.61
N ASN A 209 -11.47 5.19 3.99
CA ASN A 209 -12.90 5.48 3.81
C ASN A 209 -13.29 5.19 2.35
N LEU A 210 -14.36 4.45 2.16
CA LEU A 210 -14.85 4.11 0.83
C LEU A 210 -16.37 4.22 0.79
N GLY A 211 -16.92 4.78 -0.29
CA GLY A 211 -18.33 4.77 -0.61
C GLY A 211 -18.58 4.15 -1.98
N MET A 212 -19.82 3.82 -2.27
CA MET A 212 -20.23 3.30 -3.57
C MET A 212 -21.53 3.94 -4.04
N TRP A 213 -21.47 4.51 -5.23
CA TRP A 213 -22.62 4.97 -5.98
C TRP A 213 -22.78 4.20 -7.28
N VAL A 214 -23.99 4.19 -7.79
CA VAL A 214 -24.29 3.82 -9.17
C VAL A 214 -24.85 5.03 -9.91
N PHE A 215 -24.65 5.06 -11.22
CA PHE A 215 -25.23 6.09 -12.04
C PHE A 215 -25.82 5.55 -13.37
N SER A 216 -26.88 6.18 -13.78
CA SER A 216 -27.55 6.04 -15.06
C SER A 216 -28.55 7.18 -15.20
N SER A 217 -29.26 7.32 -16.30
CA SER A 217 -30.34 8.29 -16.37
C SER A 217 -31.53 7.86 -15.52
N ASN A 218 -32.15 8.79 -14.82
CA ASN A 218 -33.42 8.56 -14.10
C ASN A 218 -33.38 7.49 -13.00
N LEU A 219 -32.25 7.30 -12.32
CA LEU A 219 -32.17 6.35 -11.18
C LEU A 219 -32.98 6.81 -9.97
N THR A 220 -33.18 8.13 -9.83
CA THR A 220 -34.11 8.70 -8.88
C THR A 220 -34.99 9.72 -9.61
N PRO A 221 -36.08 10.23 -9.00
CA PRO A 221 -36.91 11.24 -9.64
C PRO A 221 -36.17 12.54 -10.01
N THR A 222 -35.02 12.82 -9.37
CA THR A 222 -34.31 14.09 -9.49
C THR A 222 -32.85 13.97 -9.91
N THR A 223 -32.26 12.77 -9.85
CA THR A 223 -30.82 12.59 -10.11
C THR A 223 -30.55 11.35 -10.95
N GLY A 224 -29.49 11.43 -11.77
CA GLY A 224 -28.96 10.30 -12.53
C GLY A 224 -28.00 9.43 -11.71
N TYR A 225 -27.91 9.57 -10.41
CA TYR A 225 -27.08 8.75 -9.53
C TYR A 225 -27.83 8.37 -8.26
N ARG A 226 -27.36 7.30 -7.62
CA ARG A 226 -27.89 6.82 -6.35
C ARG A 226 -26.75 6.29 -5.49
N GLU A 227 -26.74 6.70 -4.23
CA GLU A 227 -25.86 6.14 -3.21
C GLU A 227 -26.34 4.71 -2.86
N LEU A 228 -25.43 3.74 -2.96
CA LEU A 228 -25.65 2.37 -2.46
C LEU A 228 -25.06 2.23 -1.06
N VAL A 229 -23.85 2.77 -0.85
CA VAL A 229 -23.15 2.74 0.43
C VAL A 229 -22.48 4.10 0.62
N PRO A 230 -22.71 4.80 1.75
CA PRO A 230 -22.08 6.09 2.02
C PRO A 230 -20.57 5.97 2.20
N ILE A 231 -19.84 7.10 2.11
CA ILE A 231 -18.40 7.12 2.43
C ILE A 231 -18.26 6.92 3.95
N ALA A 232 -17.61 5.83 4.35
CA ALA A 232 -17.29 5.55 5.75
C ALA A 232 -16.06 4.65 5.84
N GLN A 233 -15.48 4.56 7.06
CA GLN A 233 -14.30 3.76 7.32
C GLN A 233 -14.58 2.26 7.09
N MET A 234 -13.66 1.56 6.43
CA MET A 234 -13.81 0.15 6.04
C MET A 234 -14.06 -0.80 7.21
N SER A 235 -13.46 -0.52 8.37
CA SER A 235 -13.65 -1.29 9.61
C SER A 235 -14.91 -0.90 10.40
N SER A 236 -15.58 0.21 10.08
CA SER A 236 -16.80 0.61 10.79
C SER A 236 -17.90 -0.44 10.63
N THR A 237 -18.79 -0.53 11.61
CA THR A 237 -19.86 -1.51 11.62
C THR A 237 -21.23 -0.83 11.70
N THR A 238 -22.19 -1.38 10.98
CA THR A 238 -23.60 -1.01 11.08
C THR A 238 -24.41 -2.29 11.30
N GLY A 239 -24.98 -2.42 12.49
CA GLY A 239 -25.58 -3.68 12.92
C GLY A 239 -24.52 -4.80 12.99
N ASN A 240 -24.78 -5.92 12.33
CA ASN A 240 -23.90 -7.09 12.33
C ASN A 240 -22.93 -7.14 11.13
N LYS A 241 -22.88 -6.08 10.29
CA LYS A 241 -22.03 -6.04 9.08
C LYS A 241 -20.96 -4.98 9.21
N THR A 242 -19.75 -5.30 8.77
CA THR A 242 -18.71 -4.29 8.55
C THR A 242 -19.03 -3.48 7.30
N HIS A 243 -18.51 -2.26 7.23
CA HIS A 243 -18.66 -1.40 6.05
C HIS A 243 -18.09 -2.07 4.79
N ARG A 244 -16.97 -2.79 4.93
CA ARG A 244 -16.40 -3.63 3.86
C ARG A 244 -17.38 -4.67 3.34
N GLN A 245 -18.10 -5.36 4.23
CA GLN A 245 -19.12 -6.33 3.84
C GLN A 245 -20.29 -5.65 3.10
N ALA A 246 -20.73 -4.48 3.56
CA ALA A 246 -21.78 -3.73 2.90
C ALA A 246 -21.39 -3.31 1.48
N LEU A 247 -20.17 -2.84 1.27
CA LEU A 247 -19.63 -2.51 -0.05
C LEU A 247 -19.53 -3.74 -0.96
N THR A 248 -19.07 -4.87 -0.42
CA THR A 248 -18.97 -6.12 -1.18
C THR A 248 -20.34 -6.63 -1.61
N ASP A 249 -21.33 -6.58 -0.73
CA ASP A 249 -22.72 -6.95 -1.06
C ASP A 249 -23.31 -6.00 -2.12
N ALA A 250 -23.04 -4.70 -2.01
CA ALA A 250 -23.44 -3.71 -3.00
C ALA A 250 -22.79 -3.98 -4.38
N ALA A 251 -21.49 -4.31 -4.42
CA ALA A 251 -20.81 -4.69 -5.65
C ALA A 251 -21.45 -5.91 -6.32
N HIS A 252 -21.81 -6.93 -5.55
CA HIS A 252 -22.48 -8.11 -6.08
C HIS A 252 -23.91 -7.84 -6.60
N SER A 253 -24.56 -6.78 -6.12
CA SER A 253 -25.90 -6.40 -6.57
C SER A 253 -25.92 -5.63 -7.90
N LEU A 254 -24.78 -5.10 -8.37
CA LEU A 254 -24.69 -4.24 -9.55
C LEU A 254 -25.36 -4.82 -10.82
N PRO A 255 -25.20 -6.12 -11.16
CA PRO A 255 -25.81 -6.68 -12.36
C PRO A 255 -27.34 -6.58 -12.39
N SER A 256 -27.99 -6.51 -11.23
CA SER A 256 -29.44 -6.36 -11.12
C SER A 256 -29.94 -4.93 -11.28
N LEU A 257 -29.04 -3.95 -11.36
CA LEU A 257 -29.36 -2.52 -11.36
C LEU A 257 -29.30 -1.89 -12.76
N VAL A 258 -28.90 -2.65 -13.78
CA VAL A 258 -28.70 -2.15 -15.14
C VAL A 258 -30.01 -1.61 -15.73
N ASN A 259 -30.04 -0.32 -16.06
CA ASN A 259 -31.17 0.36 -16.67
C ASN A 259 -30.79 1.77 -17.16
N GLY A 260 -31.52 2.31 -18.14
CA GLY A 260 -31.44 3.71 -18.57
C GLY A 260 -30.23 4.06 -19.43
N ASN A 261 -29.99 5.36 -19.59
CA ASN A 261 -28.87 5.93 -20.34
C ASN A 261 -27.76 6.43 -19.39
N THR A 262 -26.71 7.05 -19.93
CA THR A 262 -25.48 7.37 -19.20
C THR A 262 -25.45 8.83 -18.74
N ALA A 263 -25.81 9.11 -17.48
CA ALA A 263 -25.74 10.46 -16.87
C ALA A 263 -24.34 10.74 -16.30
N LEU A 264 -23.31 10.65 -17.14
CA LEU A 264 -21.90 10.66 -16.75
C LEU A 264 -21.46 11.97 -16.09
N TYR A 265 -21.75 13.11 -16.78
CA TYR A 265 -21.21 14.40 -16.33
C TYR A 265 -21.85 14.89 -15.04
N ALA A 266 -23.16 14.76 -14.90
CA ALA A 266 -23.88 15.11 -13.69
C ALA A 266 -23.40 14.29 -12.48
N SER A 267 -23.27 12.99 -12.68
CA SER A 267 -22.85 12.06 -11.63
C SER A 267 -21.39 12.27 -11.21
N THR A 268 -20.49 12.53 -12.17
CA THR A 268 -19.09 12.85 -11.88
C THR A 268 -18.97 14.13 -11.05
N LEU A 269 -19.69 15.18 -11.43
CA LEU A 269 -19.65 16.46 -10.69
C LEU A 269 -20.20 16.30 -9.26
N ALA A 270 -21.31 15.58 -9.13
CA ALA A 270 -21.91 15.30 -7.82
C ALA A 270 -20.97 14.47 -6.93
N ALA A 271 -20.34 13.44 -7.49
CA ALA A 271 -19.40 12.59 -6.78
C ALA A 271 -18.18 13.37 -6.25
N VAL A 272 -17.57 14.19 -7.09
CA VAL A 272 -16.44 15.06 -6.69
C VAL A 272 -16.86 16.04 -5.59
N ASN A 273 -18.03 16.64 -5.69
CA ASN A 273 -18.53 17.55 -4.65
C ASN A 273 -18.81 16.80 -3.35
N THR A 274 -19.29 15.57 -3.42
CA THR A 274 -19.51 14.72 -2.24
C THR A 274 -18.20 14.38 -1.55
N VAL A 275 -17.16 13.98 -2.27
CA VAL A 275 -15.84 13.72 -1.69
C VAL A 275 -15.22 15.00 -1.12
N ARG A 276 -15.39 16.16 -1.79
CA ARG A 276 -14.96 17.46 -1.25
C ARG A 276 -15.67 17.82 0.05
N HIS A 277 -16.96 17.52 0.16
CA HIS A 277 -17.72 17.77 1.38
C HIS A 277 -17.26 16.87 2.54
N ASN A 278 -16.81 15.67 2.22
CA ASN A 278 -16.28 14.68 3.17
C ASN A 278 -14.74 14.61 3.12
N TYR A 279 -14.06 15.72 2.76
CA TYR A 279 -12.62 15.74 2.54
C TYR A 279 -11.84 15.42 3.81
N ASP A 280 -10.95 14.42 3.72
CA ASP A 280 -10.03 14.04 4.80
C ASP A 280 -8.59 14.43 4.41
N PRO A 281 -7.98 15.45 5.04
CA PRO A 281 -6.64 15.90 4.69
C PRO A 281 -5.53 14.87 5.00
N SER A 282 -5.82 13.87 5.80
CA SER A 282 -4.88 12.79 6.14
C SER A 282 -4.87 11.64 5.11
N LYS A 283 -5.80 11.67 4.13
CA LYS A 283 -6.02 10.61 3.16
C LYS A 283 -5.97 11.11 1.72
N VAL A 284 -5.78 10.22 0.76
CA VAL A 284 -5.94 10.53 -0.66
C VAL A 284 -7.42 10.60 -0.98
N ASN A 285 -7.92 11.82 -1.25
CA ASN A 285 -9.31 12.04 -1.61
C ASN A 285 -9.51 11.85 -3.11
N THR A 286 -10.38 10.94 -3.54
CA THR A 286 -10.52 10.59 -4.96
C THR A 286 -11.90 10.06 -5.33
N VAL A 287 -12.22 10.13 -6.62
CA VAL A 287 -13.37 9.45 -7.24
C VAL A 287 -12.84 8.43 -8.22
N VAL A 288 -13.34 7.20 -8.15
CA VAL A 288 -13.08 6.14 -9.13
C VAL A 288 -14.35 5.91 -9.92
N LEU A 289 -14.30 6.23 -11.22
CA LEU A 289 -15.43 6.14 -12.13
C LEU A 289 -15.26 4.94 -13.06
N MET A 290 -16.25 4.05 -13.10
CA MET A 290 -16.28 2.93 -14.04
C MET A 290 -17.44 3.13 -15.02
N THR A 291 -17.14 3.17 -16.32
CA THR A 291 -18.15 3.38 -17.39
C THR A 291 -17.69 2.72 -18.69
N ASP A 292 -18.62 2.39 -19.56
CA ASP A 292 -18.36 1.86 -20.89
C ASP A 292 -18.72 2.86 -22.01
N GLY A 293 -19.21 4.04 -21.67
CA GLY A 293 -19.81 4.92 -22.65
C GLY A 293 -19.55 6.42 -22.50
N GLN A 294 -20.10 7.11 -23.47
CA GLN A 294 -20.15 8.55 -23.50
C GLN A 294 -21.36 9.08 -22.74
N ASN A 295 -21.32 10.33 -22.33
CA ASN A 295 -22.46 10.97 -21.70
C ASN A 295 -23.67 11.00 -22.65
N VAL A 296 -24.77 10.39 -22.23
CA VAL A 296 -26.09 10.40 -22.92
C VAL A 296 -27.12 10.92 -21.95
N ASP A 297 -27.04 12.21 -21.64
CA ASP A 297 -27.95 12.91 -20.73
C ASP A 297 -28.28 14.29 -21.31
N PRO A 298 -29.31 14.39 -22.19
CA PRO A 298 -29.65 15.65 -22.88
C PRO A 298 -30.05 16.80 -21.94
N GLY A 299 -30.53 16.49 -20.75
CA GLY A 299 -30.90 17.49 -19.73
C GLY A 299 -29.83 17.81 -18.73
N GLY A 300 -28.70 17.13 -18.79
CA GLY A 300 -27.60 17.28 -17.86
C GLY A 300 -26.58 18.36 -18.25
N PRO A 301 -25.52 18.51 -17.45
CA PRO A 301 -24.45 19.46 -17.73
C PRO A 301 -23.68 19.09 -19.01
N THR A 302 -23.22 20.12 -19.71
CA THR A 302 -22.27 19.97 -20.82
C THR A 302 -20.86 19.63 -20.30
N LEU A 303 -19.98 19.14 -21.18
CA LEU A 303 -18.57 18.90 -20.84
C LEU A 303 -17.90 20.17 -20.29
N ASN A 304 -18.16 21.34 -20.88
CA ASN A 304 -17.59 22.60 -20.40
C ASN A 304 -18.06 22.93 -18.98
N GLN A 305 -19.32 22.67 -18.65
CA GLN A 305 -19.86 22.88 -17.31
C GLN A 305 -19.25 21.88 -16.30
N LEU A 306 -19.06 20.61 -16.68
CA LEU A 306 -18.33 19.64 -15.88
C LEU A 306 -16.91 20.13 -15.60
N LEU A 307 -16.14 20.47 -16.64
CA LEU A 307 -14.76 20.93 -16.50
C LEU A 307 -14.65 22.21 -15.66
N ALA A 308 -15.56 23.15 -15.81
CA ALA A 308 -15.63 24.34 -14.97
C ALA A 308 -15.92 24.01 -13.50
N GLY A 309 -16.83 23.06 -13.23
CA GLY A 309 -17.14 22.59 -11.88
C GLY A 309 -15.98 21.83 -11.22
N LEU A 310 -15.25 21.02 -12.00
CA LEU A 310 -14.08 20.31 -11.51
C LEU A 310 -12.90 21.26 -11.21
N ASN A 311 -12.72 22.33 -11.98
CA ASN A 311 -11.61 23.29 -11.90
C ASN A 311 -11.96 24.58 -11.14
N ASN A 312 -12.99 24.59 -10.33
CA ASN A 312 -13.39 25.75 -9.53
C ASN A 312 -12.33 26.11 -8.46
N PRO A 313 -12.38 27.28 -7.81
CA PRO A 313 -11.40 27.67 -6.79
C PRO A 313 -11.26 26.67 -5.63
N GLN A 314 -12.32 25.97 -5.24
CA GLN A 314 -12.26 24.94 -4.20
C GLN A 314 -11.41 23.73 -4.64
N ALA A 315 -11.34 23.44 -5.94
CA ALA A 315 -10.52 22.35 -6.47
C ALA A 315 -9.01 22.50 -6.16
N LYS A 316 -8.55 23.74 -6.00
CA LYS A 316 -7.15 24.02 -5.61
C LYS A 316 -6.90 23.80 -4.13
N LEU A 317 -7.90 24.00 -3.29
CA LEU A 317 -7.82 23.84 -1.84
C LEU A 317 -8.12 22.41 -1.42
N LEU A 318 -9.07 21.76 -2.11
CA LEU A 318 -9.54 20.39 -1.83
C LEU A 318 -9.45 19.57 -3.12
N PRO A 319 -8.24 19.14 -3.52
CA PRO A 319 -8.05 18.41 -4.77
C PRO A 319 -8.65 17.01 -4.68
N VAL A 320 -9.56 16.70 -5.60
CA VAL A 320 -10.17 15.37 -5.75
C VAL A 320 -9.99 14.92 -7.19
N PRO A 321 -8.92 14.17 -7.49
CA PRO A 321 -8.73 13.55 -8.80
C PRO A 321 -9.83 12.54 -9.10
N VAL A 322 -10.20 12.46 -10.39
CA VAL A 322 -11.12 11.45 -10.92
C VAL A 322 -10.32 10.47 -11.76
N TYR A 323 -10.34 9.22 -11.37
CA TYR A 323 -9.76 8.12 -12.14
C TYR A 323 -10.88 7.40 -12.89
N THR A 324 -10.77 7.32 -14.21
CA THR A 324 -11.78 6.66 -15.04
C THR A 324 -11.27 5.32 -15.55
N ILE A 325 -12.08 4.28 -15.36
CA ILE A 325 -11.84 2.94 -15.86
C ILE A 325 -12.86 2.71 -16.99
N GLY A 326 -12.36 2.60 -18.22
CA GLY A 326 -13.18 2.29 -19.40
C GLY A 326 -13.41 0.78 -19.53
N LEU A 327 -14.65 0.37 -19.77
CA LEU A 327 -15.09 -1.01 -19.97
C LEU A 327 -15.57 -1.16 -21.42
N GLY A 328 -14.64 -1.30 -22.36
CA GLY A 328 -14.99 -1.36 -23.78
C GLY A 328 -13.93 -2.03 -24.64
#